data_dbe91dfea610f7443b84f306de5a4821
#
_entry.id   dbe91dfea610f7443b84f306de5a4821
#
_cell.length_a   1.000
_cell.length_b   1.000
_cell.length_c   1.000
_cell.angle_alpha   90.00
_cell.angle_beta   90.00
_cell.angle_gamma   90.00
#
_symmetry.space_group_name_H-M   'P 1'
#
loop_
_entity.id
_entity.type
_entity.pdbx_description
1 polymer ?
#
loop_
_entity_poly.entity_id
_entity_poly.type
_entity_poly.pdbx_seq_one_letter_code
_entity_poly.pdbx_strand_id
1 'polypeptide(L)'
;MTTDLKHSPGALAGLKVVELGQLIAGPFAAKTLADFGAEVIKIEPPGAGDPLRQWRLIKDGTSVWWQVQSRNKRSLALDLRQPEAQAIVRKLVKEADVLIENFRPGAMESWGLSPDALLELNPGLIMLRISGYGQTGPYKDKPGFGVVAEAMGGLRHLSAEPGRLPVRVGVSIGDTLASLHGVIGILMALHEKQRSGLGQVIDVALYEAVFNCMESLLPEYSAFGAVRGPAGSALPGIAPSNAYLCKDGKCALIAGNGDSIFKRLMAAIGRDDLAADPALTDNAGRVKRVEEIDVAIGAWTSKHNVTEVLAVLDQAAVPAGRIYTVEDIAADPHYLARDMLADVSMSDGSVLKVPGMVPKLSRTPGQHRRNAPSLGQDTDAVLLDLGITPDQISEMRKRGIVG
;
A
#
# COMPACT_ATOMS: atom_id res chain seq x y z
N MET A 1 23.42 -25.68 5.92
CA MET A 1 22.06 -26.17 6.29
C MET A 1 21.07 -25.40 5.43
N THR A 2 20.66 -25.97 4.31
CA THR A 2 19.55 -25.43 3.48
C THR A 2 18.24 -25.81 4.19
N THR A 3 17.77 -24.95 5.10
CA THR A 3 16.42 -25.06 5.64
C THR A 3 15.44 -24.94 4.47
N ASP A 4 14.52 -25.90 4.37
CA ASP A 4 13.46 -25.89 3.37
C ASP A 4 12.51 -24.71 3.68
N LEU A 5 12.80 -23.55 3.06
CA LEU A 5 12.10 -22.27 3.27
C LEU A 5 10.62 -22.34 2.89
N LYS A 6 10.22 -23.38 2.15
CA LYS A 6 8.81 -23.59 1.76
C LYS A 6 7.90 -23.98 2.94
N HIS A 7 8.46 -24.41 4.07
CA HIS A 7 7.72 -24.83 5.27
C HIS A 7 7.90 -23.87 6.46
N SER A 8 8.39 -22.66 6.24
CA SER A 8 8.46 -21.67 7.31
C SER A 8 7.05 -21.24 7.74
N PRO A 9 6.73 -21.24 9.04
CA PRO A 9 5.42 -20.80 9.52
C PRO A 9 5.15 -19.30 9.29
N GLY A 10 6.17 -18.54 8.89
CA GLY A 10 6.11 -17.08 8.70
C GLY A 10 6.59 -16.31 9.93
N ALA A 11 6.99 -15.05 9.70
CA ALA A 11 7.52 -14.18 10.76
C ALA A 11 6.48 -13.81 11.82
N LEU A 12 5.19 -13.83 11.45
CA LEU A 12 4.04 -13.49 12.31
C LEU A 12 3.16 -14.72 12.62
N ALA A 13 3.74 -15.92 12.56
CA ALA A 13 3.01 -17.14 12.91
C ALA A 13 2.51 -17.09 14.36
N GLY A 14 1.25 -17.47 14.56
CA GLY A 14 0.58 -17.42 15.86
C GLY A 14 -0.04 -16.07 16.21
N LEU A 15 0.20 -15.02 15.42
CA LEU A 15 -0.48 -13.73 15.58
C LEU A 15 -1.93 -13.84 15.11
N LYS A 16 -2.89 -13.59 16.00
CA LYS A 16 -4.33 -13.62 15.73
C LYS A 16 -4.86 -12.22 15.44
N VAL A 17 -5.45 -12.03 14.26
CA VAL A 17 -5.94 -10.73 13.78
C VAL A 17 -7.43 -10.81 13.45
N VAL A 18 -8.21 -9.90 14.01
CA VAL A 18 -9.62 -9.67 13.64
C VAL A 18 -9.68 -8.43 12.75
N GLU A 19 -10.16 -8.60 11.54
CA GLU A 19 -10.30 -7.51 10.57
C GLU A 19 -11.78 -7.18 10.38
N LEU A 20 -12.17 -5.97 10.79
CA LEU A 20 -13.50 -5.39 10.53
C LEU A 20 -13.45 -4.41 9.35
N GLY A 21 -12.25 -4.06 8.89
CA GLY A 21 -12.01 -3.07 7.84
C GLY A 21 -12.62 -3.44 6.50
N GLN A 22 -12.91 -2.42 5.68
CA GLN A 22 -13.50 -2.57 4.35
C GLN A 22 -12.67 -1.86 3.29
N LEU A 23 -12.86 -2.25 2.02
CA LEU A 23 -12.23 -1.67 0.84
C LEU A 23 -10.70 -1.85 0.84
N ILE A 24 -9.92 -0.80 1.20
CA ILE A 24 -8.48 -0.78 0.92
C ILE A 24 -7.64 -0.71 2.20
N ALA A 25 -7.78 0.34 2.99
CA ALA A 25 -6.80 0.66 4.03
C ALA A 25 -6.67 -0.43 5.11
N GLY A 26 -7.75 -0.78 5.80
CA GLY A 26 -7.76 -1.89 6.77
C GLY A 26 -7.40 -3.23 6.12
N PRO A 27 -8.07 -3.62 5.01
CA PRO A 27 -7.79 -4.86 4.31
C PRO A 27 -6.35 -5.01 3.80
N PHE A 28 -5.69 -3.95 3.34
CA PHE A 28 -4.29 -4.03 2.91
C PHE A 28 -3.34 -4.22 4.11
N ALA A 29 -3.60 -3.56 5.25
CA ALA A 29 -2.83 -3.79 6.47
C ALA A 29 -2.97 -5.25 6.94
N ALA A 30 -4.20 -5.77 7.05
CA ALA A 30 -4.47 -7.14 7.45
C ALA A 30 -3.86 -8.18 6.47
N LYS A 31 -3.98 -7.94 5.14
CA LYS A 31 -3.33 -8.77 4.12
C LYS A 31 -1.81 -8.82 4.31
N THR A 32 -1.19 -7.68 4.59
CA THR A 32 0.25 -7.62 4.80
C THR A 32 0.68 -8.49 5.99
N LEU A 33 -0.07 -8.47 7.09
CA LEU A 33 0.20 -9.35 8.23
C LEU A 33 -0.05 -10.83 7.86
N ALA A 34 -1.15 -11.11 7.14
CA ALA A 34 -1.49 -12.45 6.67
C ALA A 34 -0.42 -13.05 5.76
N ASP A 35 0.14 -12.27 4.84
CA ASP A 35 1.20 -12.71 3.92
C ASP A 35 2.44 -13.21 4.67
N PHE A 36 2.70 -12.71 5.88
CA PHE A 36 3.82 -13.09 6.72
C PHE A 36 3.47 -14.02 7.88
N GLY A 37 2.29 -14.63 7.89
CA GLY A 37 2.00 -15.74 8.80
C GLY A 37 0.87 -15.50 9.79
N ALA A 38 0.37 -14.28 9.95
CA ALA A 38 -0.74 -14.01 10.84
C ALA A 38 -2.01 -14.76 10.43
N GLU A 39 -2.78 -15.19 11.41
CA GLU A 39 -4.12 -15.76 11.25
C GLU A 39 -5.13 -14.62 11.22
N VAL A 40 -5.69 -14.34 10.04
CA VAL A 40 -6.62 -13.22 9.86
C VAL A 40 -8.03 -13.71 9.64
N ILE A 41 -8.95 -13.32 10.52
CA ILE A 41 -10.40 -13.46 10.34
C ILE A 41 -10.96 -12.12 9.90
N LYS A 42 -11.42 -12.08 8.64
CA LYS A 42 -12.10 -10.91 8.07
C LYS A 42 -13.61 -11.07 8.30
N ILE A 43 -14.17 -10.07 8.97
CA ILE A 43 -15.62 -10.00 9.20
C ILE A 43 -16.26 -9.14 8.10
N GLU A 44 -17.32 -9.66 7.49
CA GLU A 44 -18.01 -9.04 6.36
C GLU A 44 -19.54 -9.11 6.58
N PRO A 45 -20.32 -8.12 6.11
CA PRO A 45 -21.78 -8.21 6.19
C PRO A 45 -22.32 -9.37 5.35
N PRO A 46 -23.28 -10.15 5.86
CA PRO A 46 -23.92 -11.22 5.10
C PRO A 46 -24.54 -10.71 3.80
N GLY A 47 -24.56 -11.54 2.78
CA GLY A 47 -25.15 -11.25 1.47
C GLY A 47 -24.33 -10.31 0.59
N ALA A 48 -23.95 -9.15 1.09
CA ALA A 48 -23.21 -8.15 0.30
C ALA A 48 -21.68 -8.34 0.35
N GLY A 49 -21.13 -8.71 1.51
CA GLY A 49 -19.68 -8.76 1.74
C GLY A 49 -19.01 -7.39 1.75
N ASP A 50 -17.71 -7.39 1.66
CA ASP A 50 -16.92 -6.18 1.47
C ASP A 50 -17.22 -5.56 0.08
N PRO A 51 -17.49 -4.24 -0.01
CA PRO A 51 -17.73 -3.59 -1.30
C PRO A 51 -16.63 -3.84 -2.34
N LEU A 52 -15.39 -4.11 -1.94
CA LEU A 52 -14.28 -4.43 -2.84
C LEU A 52 -14.57 -5.65 -3.72
N ARG A 53 -15.41 -6.58 -3.27
CA ARG A 53 -15.82 -7.76 -4.06
C ARG A 53 -16.46 -7.39 -5.40
N GLN A 54 -16.99 -6.17 -5.53
CA GLN A 54 -17.68 -5.67 -6.72
C GLN A 54 -16.94 -4.52 -7.42
N TRP A 55 -15.67 -4.27 -7.06
CA TRP A 55 -14.92 -3.15 -7.63
C TRP A 55 -14.08 -3.56 -8.85
N ARG A 56 -14.03 -2.67 -9.86
CA ARG A 56 -13.27 -2.79 -11.11
C ARG A 56 -13.69 -4.02 -11.94
N LEU A 57 -12.74 -4.85 -12.36
CA LEU A 57 -12.99 -6.00 -13.22
C LEU A 57 -13.41 -7.22 -12.40
N ILE A 58 -14.54 -7.77 -12.78
CA ILE A 58 -15.15 -8.94 -12.15
C ILE A 58 -14.83 -10.18 -12.98
N LYS A 59 -14.37 -11.24 -12.33
CA LYS A 59 -14.17 -12.56 -12.89
C LYS A 59 -14.76 -13.57 -11.92
N ASP A 60 -15.56 -14.49 -12.43
CA ASP A 60 -16.20 -15.53 -11.63
C ASP A 60 -16.97 -14.96 -10.40
N GLY A 61 -17.77 -13.91 -10.67
CA GLY A 61 -18.63 -13.25 -9.67
C GLY A 61 -17.91 -12.38 -8.65
N THR A 62 -16.58 -12.26 -8.71
CA THR A 62 -15.80 -11.51 -7.73
C THR A 62 -14.72 -10.65 -8.41
N SER A 63 -14.43 -9.50 -7.81
CA SER A 63 -13.35 -8.63 -8.27
C SER A 63 -12.00 -9.36 -8.27
N VAL A 64 -11.23 -9.22 -9.36
CA VAL A 64 -9.84 -9.71 -9.40
C VAL A 64 -8.96 -9.00 -8.36
N TRP A 65 -9.32 -7.80 -7.92
CA TRP A 65 -8.63 -7.10 -6.84
C TRP A 65 -8.87 -7.75 -5.47
N TRP A 66 -10.03 -8.37 -5.26
CA TRP A 66 -10.32 -9.16 -4.07
C TRP A 66 -9.30 -10.29 -3.87
N GLN A 67 -8.88 -10.95 -4.95
CA GLN A 67 -7.89 -12.03 -4.91
C GLN A 67 -6.53 -11.55 -4.38
N VAL A 68 -6.17 -10.29 -4.63
CA VAL A 68 -4.96 -9.68 -4.08
C VAL A 68 -5.16 -9.28 -2.62
N GLN A 69 -6.28 -8.64 -2.31
CA GLN A 69 -6.50 -7.95 -1.04
C GLN A 69 -6.90 -8.89 0.11
N SER A 70 -7.44 -10.06 -0.21
CA SER A 70 -8.00 -10.99 0.80
C SER A 70 -7.35 -12.37 0.79
N ARG A 71 -6.26 -12.56 0.04
CA ARG A 71 -5.47 -13.79 0.14
C ARG A 71 -4.99 -14.01 1.58
N ASN A 72 -4.82 -15.28 1.94
CA ASN A 72 -4.37 -15.72 3.27
C ASN A 72 -5.34 -15.41 4.44
N LYS A 73 -6.58 -14.95 4.17
CA LYS A 73 -7.58 -14.63 5.19
C LYS A 73 -8.69 -15.71 5.26
N ARG A 74 -9.35 -15.79 6.40
CA ARG A 74 -10.62 -16.51 6.60
C ARG A 74 -11.77 -15.49 6.54
N SER A 75 -12.92 -15.85 5.94
CA SER A 75 -14.11 -14.97 5.85
C SER A 75 -15.19 -15.43 6.80
N LEU A 76 -15.60 -14.54 7.70
CA LEU A 76 -16.74 -14.69 8.60
C LEU A 76 -17.84 -13.69 8.17
N ALA A 77 -18.97 -14.20 7.69
CA ALA A 77 -20.11 -13.35 7.34
C ALA A 77 -20.95 -13.06 8.59
N LEU A 78 -20.96 -11.79 9.05
CA LEU A 78 -21.54 -11.38 10.32
C LEU A 78 -22.11 -9.95 10.26
N ASP A 79 -23.39 -9.78 10.61
CA ASP A 79 -24.04 -8.45 10.65
C ASP A 79 -23.76 -7.72 11.98
N LEU A 80 -22.76 -6.85 11.98
CA LEU A 80 -22.33 -6.10 13.18
C LEU A 80 -23.40 -5.15 13.76
N ARG A 81 -24.51 -4.94 13.07
CA ARG A 81 -25.65 -4.17 13.60
C ARG A 81 -26.45 -4.96 14.63
N GLN A 82 -26.26 -6.28 14.70
CA GLN A 82 -26.98 -7.18 15.60
C GLN A 82 -26.21 -7.40 16.90
N PRO A 83 -26.85 -7.34 18.07
CA PRO A 83 -26.17 -7.53 19.36
C PRO A 83 -25.46 -8.90 19.49
N GLU A 84 -26.03 -9.94 18.91
CA GLU A 84 -25.43 -11.28 18.91
C GLU A 84 -24.12 -11.30 18.11
N ALA A 85 -24.06 -10.58 16.98
CA ALA A 85 -22.85 -10.44 16.19
C ALA A 85 -21.76 -9.68 16.96
N GLN A 86 -22.14 -8.61 17.67
CA GLN A 86 -21.23 -7.87 18.54
C GLN A 86 -20.67 -8.75 19.66
N ALA A 87 -21.48 -9.63 20.23
CA ALA A 87 -21.04 -10.60 21.22
C ALA A 87 -20.03 -11.61 20.66
N ILE A 88 -20.18 -12.01 19.39
CA ILE A 88 -19.21 -12.87 18.69
C ILE A 88 -17.88 -12.13 18.50
N VAL A 89 -17.91 -10.87 18.08
CA VAL A 89 -16.69 -10.03 17.99
C VAL A 89 -15.98 -9.96 19.33
N ARG A 90 -16.70 -9.73 20.43
CA ARG A 90 -16.10 -9.72 21.78
C ARG A 90 -15.44 -11.06 22.13
N LYS A 91 -16.05 -12.20 21.73
CA LYS A 91 -15.41 -13.50 21.94
C LYS A 91 -14.11 -13.64 21.14
N LEU A 92 -14.09 -13.22 19.86
CA LEU A 92 -12.88 -13.22 19.05
C LEU A 92 -11.78 -12.32 19.64
N VAL A 93 -12.15 -11.13 20.12
CA VAL A 93 -11.23 -10.14 20.69
C VAL A 93 -10.56 -10.65 21.97
N LYS A 94 -11.19 -11.50 22.77
CA LYS A 94 -10.57 -12.09 23.98
C LYS A 94 -9.27 -12.82 23.69
N GLU A 95 -9.15 -13.40 22.49
CA GLU A 95 -7.98 -14.16 22.07
C GLU A 95 -7.17 -13.51 20.97
N ALA A 96 -7.63 -12.36 20.45
CA ALA A 96 -6.95 -11.65 19.39
C ALA A 96 -5.75 -10.85 19.93
N ASP A 97 -4.71 -10.81 19.14
CA ASP A 97 -3.58 -9.88 19.35
C ASP A 97 -3.85 -8.52 18.74
N VAL A 98 -4.52 -8.49 17.58
CA VAL A 98 -4.75 -7.29 16.80
C VAL A 98 -6.20 -7.23 16.33
N LEU A 99 -6.80 -6.05 16.42
CA LEU A 99 -8.05 -5.70 15.75
C LEU A 99 -7.78 -4.55 14.78
N ILE A 100 -8.29 -4.68 13.54
CA ILE A 100 -8.13 -3.65 12.49
C ILE A 100 -9.51 -3.19 12.05
N GLU A 101 -9.74 -1.86 12.08
CA GLU A 101 -10.95 -1.25 11.56
C GLU A 101 -10.64 0.04 10.76
N ASN A 102 -11.52 0.42 9.83
CA ASN A 102 -11.43 1.68 9.11
C ASN A 102 -12.82 2.30 8.86
N PHE A 103 -13.69 2.20 9.85
CA PHE A 103 -14.99 2.86 9.85
C PHE A 103 -14.85 4.34 10.18
N ARG A 104 -15.97 5.06 10.06
CA ARG A 104 -16.05 6.43 10.57
C ARG A 104 -15.93 6.41 12.09
N PRO A 105 -15.25 7.41 12.68
CA PRO A 105 -15.22 7.57 14.13
C PRO A 105 -16.62 7.50 14.73
N GLY A 106 -16.77 6.79 15.84
CA GLY A 106 -18.06 6.56 16.50
C GLY A 106 -18.82 5.31 16.05
N ALA A 107 -18.47 4.68 14.93
CA ALA A 107 -19.18 3.49 14.46
C ALA A 107 -18.97 2.29 15.40
N MET A 108 -17.73 2.00 15.78
CA MET A 108 -17.40 0.94 16.74
C MET A 108 -18.06 1.18 18.10
N GLU A 109 -18.05 2.43 18.55
CA GLU A 109 -18.68 2.87 19.79
C GLU A 109 -20.20 2.63 19.76
N SER A 110 -20.86 2.92 18.63
CA SER A 110 -22.30 2.71 18.47
C SER A 110 -22.71 1.23 18.52
N TRP A 111 -21.78 0.33 18.24
CA TRP A 111 -21.96 -1.14 18.35
C TRP A 111 -21.51 -1.68 19.71
N GLY A 112 -21.16 -0.82 20.67
CA GLY A 112 -20.64 -1.24 21.96
C GLY A 112 -19.30 -1.98 21.85
N LEU A 113 -18.53 -1.68 20.82
CA LEU A 113 -17.18 -2.17 20.53
C LEU A 113 -16.16 -1.04 20.65
N SER A 114 -16.36 -0.12 21.59
CA SER A 114 -15.43 0.98 21.84
C SER A 114 -14.03 0.46 22.21
N PRO A 115 -12.97 1.20 21.94
CA PRO A 115 -11.61 0.83 22.36
C PRO A 115 -11.53 0.51 23.86
N ASP A 116 -12.12 1.35 24.71
CA ASP A 116 -12.09 1.14 26.15
C ASP A 116 -12.75 -0.19 26.55
N ALA A 117 -13.93 -0.49 25.99
CA ALA A 117 -14.63 -1.76 26.29
C ALA A 117 -13.86 -2.99 25.79
N LEU A 118 -13.15 -2.88 24.65
CA LEU A 118 -12.37 -3.99 24.13
C LEU A 118 -11.03 -4.16 24.83
N LEU A 119 -10.38 -3.08 25.28
CA LEU A 119 -9.16 -3.13 26.10
C LEU A 119 -9.44 -3.59 27.51
N GLU A 120 -10.60 -3.26 28.08
CA GLU A 120 -11.04 -3.86 29.36
C GLU A 120 -11.19 -5.38 29.24
N LEU A 121 -11.73 -5.85 28.12
CA LEU A 121 -11.92 -7.28 27.84
C LEU A 121 -10.60 -8.01 27.56
N ASN A 122 -9.67 -7.36 26.86
CA ASN A 122 -8.36 -7.87 26.51
C ASN A 122 -7.31 -6.74 26.61
N PRO A 123 -6.67 -6.56 27.78
CA PRO A 123 -5.67 -5.49 27.97
C PRO A 123 -4.44 -5.60 27.03
N GLY A 124 -4.20 -6.77 26.45
CA GLY A 124 -3.13 -7.01 25.49
C GLY A 124 -3.54 -6.75 24.03
N LEU A 125 -4.76 -6.29 23.76
CA LEU A 125 -5.25 -6.04 22.40
C LEU A 125 -4.58 -4.81 21.78
N ILE A 126 -4.09 -4.94 20.56
CA ILE A 126 -3.62 -3.82 19.74
C ILE A 126 -4.74 -3.47 18.76
N MET A 127 -5.21 -2.23 18.76
CA MET A 127 -6.28 -1.77 17.88
C MET A 127 -5.74 -0.79 16.84
N LEU A 128 -5.73 -1.17 15.57
CA LEU A 128 -5.47 -0.24 14.46
C LEU A 128 -6.78 0.37 13.97
N ARG A 129 -6.90 1.67 14.09
CA ARG A 129 -8.03 2.48 13.63
C ARG A 129 -7.60 3.42 12.52
N ILE A 130 -8.04 3.18 11.29
CA ILE A 130 -7.70 4.02 10.13
C ILE A 130 -8.92 4.84 9.74
N SER A 131 -8.80 6.16 9.69
CA SER A 131 -9.90 7.03 9.29
C SER A 131 -9.43 8.19 8.41
N GLY A 132 -10.37 8.94 7.82
CA GLY A 132 -10.03 10.05 6.93
C GLY A 132 -9.17 11.11 7.60
N TYR A 133 -9.53 11.46 8.86
CA TYR A 133 -8.97 12.61 9.58
C TYR A 133 -8.47 12.29 10.99
N GLY A 134 -8.39 11.02 11.37
CA GLY A 134 -8.06 10.59 12.72
C GLY A 134 -9.27 10.51 13.64
N GLN A 135 -9.06 10.00 14.85
CA GLN A 135 -10.11 9.83 15.87
C GLN A 135 -10.36 11.11 16.69
N THR A 136 -9.51 12.12 16.53
CA THR A 136 -9.55 13.39 17.28
C THR A 136 -9.50 14.59 16.32
N GLY A 137 -9.54 15.80 16.86
CA GLY A 137 -9.46 17.03 16.08
C GLY A 137 -10.77 17.48 15.45
N PRO A 138 -10.78 18.70 14.86
CA PRO A 138 -12.02 19.36 14.41
C PRO A 138 -12.66 18.72 13.17
N TYR A 139 -11.95 17.83 12.46
CA TYR A 139 -12.43 17.19 11.24
C TYR A 139 -12.76 15.71 11.40
N LYS A 140 -12.63 15.14 12.59
CA LYS A 140 -12.85 13.70 12.84
C LYS A 140 -14.17 13.16 12.30
N ASP A 141 -15.24 13.95 12.35
CA ASP A 141 -16.57 13.54 11.93
C ASP A 141 -16.86 13.83 10.44
N LYS A 142 -15.92 14.47 9.71
CA LYS A 142 -16.09 14.72 8.28
C LYS A 142 -15.97 13.44 7.48
N PRO A 143 -16.76 13.27 6.41
CA PRO A 143 -16.58 12.17 5.48
C PRO A 143 -15.23 12.31 4.77
N GLY A 144 -14.43 11.23 4.77
CA GLY A 144 -13.11 11.20 4.14
C GLY A 144 -12.87 9.89 3.41
N PHE A 145 -12.18 9.98 2.28
CA PHE A 145 -11.66 8.85 1.49
C PHE A 145 -10.21 9.15 1.09
N GLY A 146 -9.46 8.14 0.66
CA GLY A 146 -8.07 8.27 0.22
C GLY A 146 -7.85 9.41 -0.78
N VAL A 147 -8.77 9.64 -1.71
CA VAL A 147 -8.70 10.74 -2.70
C VAL A 147 -8.69 12.13 -2.05
N VAL A 148 -9.45 12.32 -0.97
CA VAL A 148 -9.48 13.59 -0.22
C VAL A 148 -8.20 13.73 0.62
N ALA A 149 -7.75 12.63 1.21
CA ALA A 149 -6.51 12.58 1.98
C ALA A 149 -5.26 12.88 1.12
N GLU A 150 -5.20 12.37 -0.12
CA GLU A 150 -4.15 12.70 -1.10
C GLU A 150 -4.10 14.22 -1.38
N ALA A 151 -5.27 14.87 -1.44
CA ALA A 151 -5.36 16.31 -1.67
C ALA A 151 -4.94 17.10 -0.42
N MET A 152 -5.47 16.75 0.75
CA MET A 152 -5.17 17.44 2.01
C MET A 152 -3.72 17.23 2.47
N GLY A 153 -3.16 16.06 2.22
CA GLY A 153 -1.77 15.72 2.56
C GLY A 153 -0.72 16.34 1.63
N GLY A 154 -1.14 17.09 0.59
CA GLY A 154 -0.22 17.83 -0.31
C GLY A 154 0.16 17.11 -1.61
N LEU A 155 0.00 15.78 -1.70
CA LEU A 155 0.42 14.99 -2.87
C LEU A 155 -0.23 15.47 -4.18
N ARG A 156 -1.53 15.79 -4.13
CA ARG A 156 -2.27 16.27 -5.31
C ARG A 156 -1.77 17.62 -5.82
N HIS A 157 -1.35 18.49 -4.92
CA HIS A 157 -0.82 19.80 -5.32
C HIS A 157 0.45 19.67 -6.19
N LEU A 158 1.27 18.67 -5.92
CA LEU A 158 2.51 18.42 -6.67
C LEU A 158 2.29 17.60 -7.95
N SER A 159 1.20 16.85 -8.04
CA SER A 159 0.95 15.90 -9.13
C SER A 159 0.29 16.58 -10.32
N ALA A 160 1.05 17.38 -11.08
CA ALA A 160 0.60 18.03 -12.32
C ALA A 160 1.79 18.48 -13.16
N GLU A 161 1.55 18.72 -14.44
CA GLU A 161 2.40 19.60 -15.24
C GLU A 161 2.18 21.05 -14.80
N PRO A 162 3.22 21.94 -14.85
CA PRO A 162 3.06 23.35 -14.54
C PRO A 162 1.91 23.98 -15.34
N GLY A 163 1.03 24.69 -14.64
CA GLY A 163 -0.12 25.35 -15.27
C GLY A 163 -1.28 24.43 -15.67
N ARG A 164 -1.24 23.14 -15.33
CA ARG A 164 -2.31 22.17 -15.54
C ARG A 164 -3.03 21.84 -14.25
N LEU A 165 -4.24 21.27 -14.38
CA LEU A 165 -4.98 20.76 -13.22
C LEU A 165 -4.26 19.58 -12.60
N PRO A 166 -4.26 19.48 -11.23
CA PRO A 166 -3.71 18.33 -10.53
C PRO A 166 -4.35 17.01 -10.98
N VAL A 167 -3.51 16.00 -11.19
CA VAL A 167 -3.92 14.66 -11.61
C VAL A 167 -3.82 13.65 -10.46
N ARG A 168 -4.53 12.54 -10.58
CA ARG A 168 -4.42 11.42 -9.65
C ARG A 168 -3.25 10.53 -10.05
N VAL A 169 -2.56 9.95 -9.05
CA VAL A 169 -1.48 8.95 -9.26
C VAL A 169 -1.99 7.66 -9.93
N GLY A 170 -3.31 7.46 -10.01
CA GLY A 170 -3.92 6.32 -10.70
C GLY A 170 -4.20 5.11 -9.82
N VAL A 171 -3.64 5.06 -8.62
CA VAL A 171 -3.89 4.04 -7.58
C VAL A 171 -4.34 4.71 -6.29
N SER A 172 -4.83 3.92 -5.32
CA SER A 172 -5.24 4.41 -3.99
C SER A 172 -4.03 4.52 -3.07
N ILE A 173 -3.12 5.42 -3.39
CA ILE A 173 -1.83 5.54 -2.69
C ILE A 173 -2.00 6.04 -1.25
N GLY A 174 -2.95 6.94 -0.99
CA GLY A 174 -3.24 7.43 0.36
C GLY A 174 -3.68 6.32 1.31
N ASP A 175 -4.57 5.44 0.84
CA ASP A 175 -4.99 4.26 1.60
C ASP A 175 -3.83 3.29 1.84
N THR A 176 -2.99 3.09 0.84
CA THR A 176 -1.81 2.21 0.95
C THR A 176 -0.78 2.75 1.93
N LEU A 177 -0.48 4.04 1.90
CA LEU A 177 0.43 4.68 2.85
C LEU A 177 -0.09 4.56 4.28
N ALA A 178 -1.37 4.82 4.51
CA ALA A 178 -1.99 4.66 5.82
C ALA A 178 -1.93 3.21 6.32
N SER A 179 -2.15 2.25 5.43
CA SER A 179 -2.01 0.82 5.75
C SER A 179 -0.60 0.45 6.17
N LEU A 180 0.41 0.95 5.45
CA LEU A 180 1.82 0.70 5.78
C LEU A 180 2.21 1.33 7.11
N HIS A 181 1.78 2.58 7.40
CA HIS A 181 1.97 3.19 8.73
C HIS A 181 1.24 2.40 9.82
N GLY A 182 0.04 1.89 9.52
CA GLY A 182 -0.71 1.01 10.41
C GLY A 182 0.05 -0.28 10.74
N VAL A 183 0.62 -0.96 9.74
CA VAL A 183 1.43 -2.16 9.94
C VAL A 183 2.69 -1.85 10.75
N ILE A 184 3.39 -0.76 10.46
CA ILE A 184 4.54 -0.29 11.25
C ILE A 184 4.11 -0.06 12.70
N GLY A 185 2.99 0.64 12.92
CA GLY A 185 2.42 0.87 14.25
C GLY A 185 2.09 -0.44 14.99
N ILE A 186 1.49 -1.43 14.31
CA ILE A 186 1.21 -2.75 14.89
C ILE A 186 2.52 -3.44 15.33
N LEU A 187 3.55 -3.43 14.47
CA LEU A 187 4.83 -4.07 14.80
C LEU A 187 5.53 -3.38 15.98
N MET A 188 5.46 -2.04 16.08
CA MET A 188 5.95 -1.28 17.26
C MET A 188 5.14 -1.64 18.50
N ALA A 189 3.82 -1.72 18.40
CA ALA A 189 2.96 -2.06 19.54
C ALA A 189 3.14 -3.52 19.99
N LEU A 190 3.38 -4.45 19.07
CA LEU A 190 3.74 -5.84 19.40
C LEU A 190 5.07 -5.91 20.17
N HIS A 191 6.07 -5.12 19.76
CA HIS A 191 7.34 -5.05 20.46
C HIS A 191 7.17 -4.48 21.88
N GLU A 192 6.36 -3.44 22.05
CA GLU A 192 6.05 -2.89 23.38
C GLU A 192 5.26 -3.88 24.24
N LYS A 193 4.26 -4.56 23.65
CA LYS A 193 3.47 -5.61 24.33
C LYS A 193 4.34 -6.73 24.89
N GLN A 194 5.45 -7.11 24.23
CA GLN A 194 6.39 -8.10 24.77
C GLN A 194 7.04 -7.67 26.08
N ARG A 195 7.15 -6.36 26.34
CA ARG A 195 7.75 -5.80 27.57
C ARG A 195 6.71 -5.54 28.66
N SER A 196 5.58 -4.95 28.28
CA SER A 196 4.55 -4.48 29.21
C SER A 196 3.41 -5.44 29.44
N GLY A 197 3.17 -6.36 28.50
CA GLY A 197 1.96 -7.19 28.44
C GLY A 197 0.73 -6.44 27.94
N LEU A 198 0.83 -5.13 27.69
CA LEU A 198 -0.28 -4.26 27.34
C LEU A 198 -0.34 -3.98 25.83
N GLY A 199 -1.55 -3.97 25.29
CA GLY A 199 -1.85 -3.45 23.96
C GLY A 199 -2.11 -1.95 23.97
N GLN A 200 -2.48 -1.40 22.83
CA GLN A 200 -2.79 0.04 22.69
C GLN A 200 -3.61 0.31 21.44
N VAL A 201 -4.20 1.49 21.37
CA VAL A 201 -4.86 2.01 20.17
C VAL A 201 -3.81 2.71 19.29
N ILE A 202 -3.86 2.40 17.99
CA ILE A 202 -3.07 3.05 16.95
C ILE A 202 -4.07 3.82 16.08
N ASP A 203 -4.01 5.13 16.14
CA ASP A 203 -4.83 6.05 15.32
C ASP A 203 -4.01 6.48 14.10
N VAL A 204 -4.52 6.21 12.90
CA VAL A 204 -3.90 6.59 11.63
C VAL A 204 -4.88 7.37 10.78
N ALA A 205 -4.60 8.65 10.58
CA ALA A 205 -5.35 9.43 9.60
C ALA A 205 -4.76 9.27 8.20
N LEU A 206 -5.63 9.09 7.19
CA LEU A 206 -5.20 8.94 5.80
C LEU A 206 -4.35 10.13 5.32
N TYR A 207 -4.73 11.37 5.67
CA TYR A 207 -4.01 12.57 5.24
C TYR A 207 -2.64 12.72 5.93
N GLU A 208 -2.52 12.27 7.19
CA GLU A 208 -1.26 12.31 7.94
C GLU A 208 -0.25 11.35 7.33
N ALA A 209 -0.69 10.16 6.95
CA ALA A 209 0.16 9.19 6.29
C ALA A 209 0.68 9.70 4.94
N VAL A 210 -0.14 10.44 4.18
CA VAL A 210 0.30 11.12 2.95
C VAL A 210 1.26 12.25 3.29
N PHE A 211 0.90 13.15 4.21
CA PHE A 211 1.71 14.31 4.57
C PHE A 211 3.08 13.93 5.12
N ASN A 212 3.16 12.86 5.90
CA ASN A 212 4.43 12.35 6.44
C ASN A 212 5.44 11.97 5.34
N CYS A 213 4.97 11.69 4.12
CA CYS A 213 5.81 11.35 2.97
C CYS A 213 6.15 12.56 2.07
N MET A 214 5.76 13.78 2.46
CA MET A 214 5.95 14.98 1.60
C MET A 214 7.31 15.67 1.77
N GLU A 215 8.33 14.93 2.15
CA GLU A 215 9.73 15.38 2.19
C GLU A 215 9.90 16.70 2.96
N SER A 216 10.53 17.69 2.30
CA SER A 216 10.90 18.98 2.86
C SER A 216 9.87 20.11 2.62
N LEU A 217 8.66 19.80 2.13
CA LEU A 217 7.66 20.84 1.81
C LEU A 217 7.41 21.79 2.98
N LEU A 218 7.13 21.26 4.17
CA LEU A 218 6.85 22.08 5.33
C LEU A 218 8.09 22.84 5.86
N PRO A 219 9.27 22.20 5.97
CA PRO A 219 10.51 22.92 6.30
C PRO A 219 10.86 24.04 5.32
N GLU A 220 10.70 23.83 4.02
CA GLU A 220 10.95 24.88 3.01
C GLU A 220 10.02 26.08 3.18
N TYR A 221 8.72 25.81 3.41
CA TYR A 221 7.78 26.87 3.69
C TYR A 221 8.08 27.59 5.00
N SER A 222 8.38 26.84 6.05
CA SER A 222 8.66 27.41 7.37
C SER A 222 9.91 28.27 7.40
N ALA A 223 10.97 27.85 6.71
CA ALA A 223 12.25 28.55 6.72
C ALA A 223 12.35 29.70 5.72
N PHE A 224 11.69 29.55 4.56
CA PHE A 224 11.89 30.45 3.43
C PHE A 224 10.59 31.02 2.83
N GLY A 225 9.42 30.63 3.34
CA GLY A 225 8.14 30.99 2.74
C GLY A 225 7.92 30.34 1.36
N ALA A 226 8.75 29.36 0.99
CA ALA A 226 8.70 28.72 -0.32
C ALA A 226 7.52 27.78 -0.43
N VAL A 227 6.71 27.94 -1.49
CA VAL A 227 5.61 27.04 -1.82
C VAL A 227 6.01 26.26 -3.07
N ARG A 228 6.38 24.97 -2.87
CA ARG A 228 6.75 24.09 -3.99
C ARG A 228 5.49 23.79 -4.81
N GLY A 229 5.55 24.08 -6.11
CA GLY A 229 4.48 23.76 -7.05
C GLY A 229 4.71 22.48 -7.83
N PRO A 230 3.79 22.14 -8.75
CA PRO A 230 3.94 21.00 -9.64
C PRO A 230 5.09 21.24 -10.62
N ALA A 231 5.84 20.18 -10.92
CA ALA A 231 7.02 20.20 -11.77
C ALA A 231 6.99 19.13 -12.89
N GLY A 232 5.82 18.57 -13.18
CA GLY A 232 5.71 17.51 -14.17
C GLY A 232 6.47 16.26 -13.72
N SER A 233 7.38 15.79 -14.58
CA SER A 233 8.25 14.63 -14.31
C SER A 233 9.59 15.01 -13.68
N ALA A 234 9.89 16.30 -13.51
CA ALA A 234 11.13 16.75 -12.91
C ALA A 234 11.06 16.71 -11.37
N LEU A 235 12.23 16.60 -10.74
CA LEU A 235 12.38 16.76 -9.28
C LEU A 235 12.95 18.16 -9.00
N PRO A 236 12.16 19.10 -8.44
CA PRO A 236 12.64 20.46 -8.16
C PRO A 236 13.87 20.48 -7.27
N GLY A 237 14.83 21.33 -7.63
CA GLY A 237 16.08 21.49 -6.86
C GLY A 237 17.14 20.40 -7.11
N ILE A 238 16.88 19.44 -8.00
CA ILE A 238 17.80 18.34 -8.35
C ILE A 238 17.91 18.26 -9.88
N ALA A 239 19.10 18.37 -10.46
CA ALA A 239 19.28 18.42 -11.92
C ALA A 239 20.49 17.61 -12.42
N PRO A 240 20.33 16.90 -13.57
CA PRO A 240 19.06 16.54 -14.22
C PRO A 240 18.38 15.34 -13.57
N SER A 241 17.06 15.41 -13.44
CA SER A 241 16.20 14.28 -13.05
C SER A 241 14.83 14.47 -13.68
N ASN A 242 14.57 13.86 -14.85
CA ASN A 242 13.38 14.14 -15.65
C ASN A 242 13.03 12.96 -16.59
N ALA A 243 11.87 13.06 -17.27
CA ALA A 243 11.47 12.17 -18.34
C ALA A 243 11.70 12.86 -19.71
N TYR A 244 12.29 12.13 -20.64
CA TYR A 244 12.62 12.62 -21.96
C TYR A 244 11.97 11.77 -23.05
N LEU A 245 11.34 12.42 -24.02
CA LEU A 245 10.69 11.76 -25.14
C LEU A 245 11.74 11.18 -26.10
N CYS A 246 11.58 9.91 -26.46
CA CYS A 246 12.42 9.20 -27.43
C CYS A 246 11.77 9.18 -28.81
N LYS A 247 12.54 8.81 -29.84
CA LYS A 247 12.11 8.73 -31.23
C LYS A 247 10.89 7.86 -31.46
N ASP A 248 10.76 6.78 -30.70
CA ASP A 248 9.64 5.82 -30.79
C ASP A 248 8.39 6.24 -30.00
N GLY A 249 8.34 7.49 -29.50
CA GLY A 249 7.22 8.02 -28.72
C GLY A 249 7.16 7.54 -27.27
N LYS A 250 8.11 6.72 -26.82
CA LYS A 250 8.27 6.32 -25.42
C LYS A 250 9.13 7.33 -24.66
N CYS A 251 9.05 7.28 -23.32
CA CYS A 251 9.85 8.14 -22.46
C CYS A 251 10.97 7.34 -21.77
N ALA A 252 12.17 7.93 -21.73
CA ALA A 252 13.24 7.51 -20.84
C ALA A 252 13.27 8.42 -19.61
N LEU A 253 13.21 7.82 -18.41
CA LEU A 253 13.52 8.51 -17.15
C LEU A 253 15.03 8.50 -16.97
N ILE A 254 15.65 9.66 -16.76
CA ILE A 254 17.09 9.80 -16.60
C ILE A 254 17.39 10.58 -15.32
N ALA A 255 18.17 9.97 -14.42
CA ALA A 255 18.61 10.55 -13.15
C ALA A 255 20.14 10.77 -13.17
N GLY A 256 20.55 11.90 -13.76
CA GLY A 256 21.96 12.27 -13.93
C GLY A 256 22.46 13.26 -12.88
N ASN A 257 21.85 13.32 -11.72
CA ASN A 257 22.02 14.39 -10.74
C ASN A 257 23.28 14.28 -9.84
N GLY A 258 23.93 13.13 -9.74
CA GLY A 258 25.22 13.01 -9.07
C GLY A 258 26.34 13.62 -9.91
N ASP A 259 27.31 14.31 -9.31
CA ASP A 259 28.36 15.06 -10.05
C ASP A 259 29.14 14.20 -11.05
N SER A 260 29.56 13.02 -10.63
CA SER A 260 30.24 12.07 -11.51
C SER A 260 29.29 11.44 -12.54
N ILE A 261 28.03 11.26 -12.19
CA ILE A 261 27.00 10.73 -13.09
C ILE A 261 26.66 11.75 -14.17
N PHE A 262 26.54 13.02 -13.81
CA PHE A 262 26.32 14.11 -14.75
C PHE A 262 27.43 14.16 -15.83
N LYS A 263 28.70 14.11 -15.42
CA LYS A 263 29.82 14.09 -16.37
C LYS A 263 29.74 12.91 -17.35
N ARG A 264 29.43 11.70 -16.83
CA ARG A 264 29.26 10.53 -17.70
C ARG A 264 28.05 10.64 -18.62
N LEU A 265 26.94 11.20 -18.13
CA LEU A 265 25.75 11.46 -18.94
C LEU A 265 26.08 12.41 -20.09
N MET A 266 26.68 13.55 -19.80
CA MET A 266 27.03 14.54 -20.84
C MET A 266 28.01 13.98 -21.87
N ALA A 267 29.04 13.26 -21.45
CA ALA A 267 29.95 12.57 -22.35
C ALA A 267 29.23 11.50 -23.22
N ALA A 268 28.34 10.71 -22.62
CA ALA A 268 27.60 9.67 -23.34
C ALA A 268 26.68 10.21 -24.44
N ILE A 269 26.14 11.42 -24.25
CA ILE A 269 25.29 12.08 -25.25
C ILE A 269 26.06 13.03 -26.20
N GLY A 270 27.41 13.03 -26.12
CA GLY A 270 28.28 13.84 -26.97
C GLY A 270 28.30 15.34 -26.64
N ARG A 271 28.06 15.70 -25.37
CA ARG A 271 28.07 17.06 -24.83
C ARG A 271 29.28 17.27 -23.90
N ASP A 272 30.48 17.05 -24.44
CA ASP A 272 31.73 17.22 -23.68
C ASP A 272 31.92 18.66 -23.19
N ASP A 273 31.32 19.63 -23.89
CA ASP A 273 31.27 21.04 -23.50
C ASP A 273 30.59 21.24 -22.16
N LEU A 274 29.42 20.56 -21.93
CA LEU A 274 28.71 20.58 -20.65
C LEU A 274 29.39 19.71 -19.58
N ALA A 275 30.01 18.61 -20.00
CA ALA A 275 30.73 17.72 -19.08
C ALA A 275 31.94 18.39 -18.44
N ALA A 276 32.63 19.29 -19.18
CA ALA A 276 33.83 20.01 -18.76
C ALA A 276 33.54 21.39 -18.15
N ASP A 277 32.28 21.85 -18.17
CA ASP A 277 31.94 23.20 -17.71
C ASP A 277 32.08 23.32 -16.17
N PRO A 278 32.99 24.21 -15.68
CA PRO A 278 33.19 24.43 -14.26
C PRO A 278 31.92 24.87 -13.51
N ALA A 279 31.00 25.56 -14.19
CA ALA A 279 29.73 26.03 -13.60
C ALA A 279 28.73 24.91 -13.36
N LEU A 280 28.93 23.71 -13.93
CA LEU A 280 28.03 22.55 -13.81
C LEU A 280 28.62 21.42 -12.94
N THR A 281 29.71 21.67 -12.23
CA THR A 281 30.39 20.65 -11.43
C THR A 281 29.58 20.20 -10.22
N ASP A 282 28.67 21.04 -9.73
CA ASP A 282 27.80 20.74 -8.60
C ASP A 282 26.32 20.88 -8.97
N ASN A 283 25.45 20.40 -8.08
CA ASN A 283 24.00 20.46 -8.29
C ASN A 283 23.47 21.90 -8.35
N ALA A 284 24.03 22.83 -7.56
CA ALA A 284 23.56 24.21 -7.53
C ALA A 284 23.77 24.93 -8.87
N GLY A 285 24.89 24.67 -9.54
CA GLY A 285 25.16 25.13 -10.89
C GLY A 285 24.23 24.53 -11.92
N ARG A 286 24.01 23.21 -11.84
CA ARG A 286 23.09 22.50 -12.76
C ARG A 286 21.64 22.94 -12.63
N VAL A 287 21.14 23.17 -11.42
CA VAL A 287 19.78 23.68 -11.19
C VAL A 287 19.59 25.06 -11.85
N LYS A 288 20.58 25.93 -11.82
CA LYS A 288 20.50 27.26 -12.50
C LYS A 288 20.42 27.16 -14.03
N ARG A 289 20.91 26.07 -14.59
CA ARG A 289 20.93 25.82 -16.04
C ARG A 289 20.17 24.55 -16.44
N VAL A 290 19.16 24.15 -15.64
CA VAL A 290 18.42 22.92 -15.86
C VAL A 290 17.74 22.86 -17.23
N GLU A 291 17.18 23.96 -17.71
CA GLU A 291 16.53 24.03 -19.03
C GLU A 291 17.51 23.71 -20.16
N GLU A 292 18.72 24.26 -20.12
CA GLU A 292 19.76 24.00 -21.12
C GLU A 292 20.18 22.54 -21.12
N ILE A 293 20.34 21.96 -19.92
CA ILE A 293 20.69 20.54 -19.74
C ILE A 293 19.55 19.66 -20.27
N ASP A 294 18.30 19.95 -19.91
CA ASP A 294 17.13 19.17 -20.36
C ASP A 294 16.93 19.25 -21.86
N VAL A 295 17.16 20.42 -22.49
CA VAL A 295 17.15 20.60 -23.95
C VAL A 295 18.24 19.74 -24.61
N ALA A 296 19.45 19.71 -24.07
CA ALA A 296 20.53 18.88 -24.59
C ALA A 296 20.23 17.40 -24.55
N ILE A 297 19.71 16.90 -23.41
CA ILE A 297 19.30 15.50 -23.25
C ILE A 297 18.14 15.18 -24.18
N GLY A 298 17.10 16.02 -24.23
CA GLY A 298 15.92 15.85 -25.10
C GLY A 298 16.28 15.82 -26.58
N ALA A 299 17.21 16.69 -27.03
CA ALA A 299 17.68 16.68 -28.39
C ALA A 299 18.44 15.40 -28.78
N TRP A 300 19.08 14.75 -27.84
CA TRP A 300 19.72 13.45 -28.05
C TRP A 300 18.70 12.31 -28.02
N THR A 301 17.83 12.23 -26.98
CA THR A 301 16.86 11.14 -26.84
C THR A 301 15.86 11.10 -28.01
N SER A 302 15.45 12.24 -28.54
CA SER A 302 14.53 12.34 -29.69
C SER A 302 15.06 11.69 -30.99
N LYS A 303 16.36 11.42 -31.08
CA LYS A 303 16.99 10.77 -32.23
C LYS A 303 17.11 9.25 -32.07
N HIS A 304 16.89 8.74 -30.88
CA HIS A 304 17.09 7.33 -30.53
C HIS A 304 15.81 6.69 -29.99
N ASN A 305 15.61 5.39 -30.22
CA ASN A 305 14.56 4.64 -29.58
C ASN A 305 14.88 4.44 -28.07
N VAL A 306 13.88 4.24 -27.24
CA VAL A 306 14.08 4.10 -25.78
C VAL A 306 15.08 2.99 -25.45
N THR A 307 15.08 1.87 -26.18
CA THR A 307 16.01 0.77 -25.95
C THR A 307 17.46 1.16 -26.25
N GLU A 308 17.70 1.96 -27.30
CA GLU A 308 19.02 2.47 -27.66
C GLU A 308 19.51 3.46 -26.60
N VAL A 309 18.63 4.36 -26.15
CA VAL A 309 18.92 5.32 -25.07
C VAL A 309 19.36 4.59 -23.81
N LEU A 310 18.61 3.57 -23.39
CA LEU A 310 18.91 2.82 -22.16
C LEU A 310 20.22 2.04 -22.29
N ALA A 311 20.49 1.44 -23.44
CA ALA A 311 21.75 0.70 -23.67
C ALA A 311 22.98 1.61 -23.55
N VAL A 312 22.94 2.82 -24.14
CA VAL A 312 24.05 3.80 -24.05
C VAL A 312 24.25 4.26 -22.61
N LEU A 313 23.15 4.56 -21.90
CA LEU A 313 23.21 5.06 -20.51
C LEU A 313 23.66 3.99 -19.51
N ASP A 314 23.27 2.73 -19.74
CA ASP A 314 23.74 1.59 -18.95
C ASP A 314 25.25 1.40 -19.09
N GLN A 315 25.78 1.42 -20.30
CA GLN A 315 27.23 1.36 -20.55
C GLN A 315 27.99 2.51 -19.88
N ALA A 316 27.39 3.71 -19.82
CA ALA A 316 27.95 4.87 -19.15
C ALA A 316 27.73 4.85 -17.63
N ALA A 317 27.09 3.82 -17.07
CA ALA A 317 26.70 3.71 -15.67
C ALA A 317 25.88 4.93 -15.18
N VAL A 318 24.95 5.40 -16.03
CA VAL A 318 24.00 6.45 -15.72
C VAL A 318 22.63 5.84 -15.38
N PRO A 319 22.06 6.10 -14.20
CA PRO A 319 20.73 5.60 -13.84
C PRO A 319 19.66 6.10 -14.82
N ALA A 320 19.05 5.17 -15.51
CA ALA A 320 17.96 5.44 -16.46
C ALA A 320 16.98 4.27 -16.50
N GLY A 321 15.74 4.54 -16.91
CA GLY A 321 14.71 3.52 -17.04
C GLY A 321 13.60 3.96 -17.97
N ARG A 322 12.81 3.03 -18.48
CA ARG A 322 11.57 3.33 -19.20
C ARG A 322 10.38 3.30 -18.26
N ILE A 323 9.30 3.95 -18.64
CA ILE A 323 8.02 3.83 -17.93
C ILE A 323 7.39 2.48 -18.33
N TYR A 324 7.18 1.60 -17.35
CA TYR A 324 6.60 0.28 -17.59
C TYR A 324 5.07 0.33 -17.60
N THR A 325 4.48 -0.35 -18.57
CA THR A 325 3.07 -0.79 -18.54
C THR A 325 2.96 -2.10 -17.76
N VAL A 326 1.71 -2.53 -17.47
CA VAL A 326 1.48 -3.85 -16.86
C VAL A 326 1.94 -5.01 -17.78
N GLU A 327 1.89 -4.82 -19.10
CA GLU A 327 2.41 -5.79 -20.09
C GLU A 327 3.93 -5.91 -19.97
N ASP A 328 4.64 -4.79 -19.85
CA ASP A 328 6.08 -4.77 -19.61
C ASP A 328 6.45 -5.50 -18.30
N ILE A 329 5.73 -5.20 -17.22
CA ILE A 329 5.93 -5.86 -15.91
C ILE A 329 5.71 -7.37 -16.03
N ALA A 330 4.66 -7.80 -16.71
CA ALA A 330 4.31 -9.23 -16.84
C ALA A 330 5.33 -10.03 -17.66
N ALA A 331 6.07 -9.38 -18.55
CA ALA A 331 7.07 -9.99 -19.41
C ALA A 331 8.52 -9.80 -18.91
N ASP A 332 8.75 -8.99 -17.90
CA ASP A 332 10.09 -8.61 -17.45
C ASP A 332 10.78 -9.76 -16.67
N PRO A 333 11.97 -10.21 -17.11
CA PRO A 333 12.66 -11.32 -16.47
C PRO A 333 13.13 -11.01 -15.03
N HIS A 334 13.34 -9.74 -14.69
CA HIS A 334 13.72 -9.37 -13.33
C HIS A 334 12.54 -9.50 -12.35
N TYR A 335 11.32 -9.13 -12.77
CA TYR A 335 10.11 -9.39 -11.98
C TYR A 335 9.88 -10.88 -11.72
N LEU A 336 10.13 -11.73 -12.75
CA LEU A 336 10.06 -13.19 -12.63
C LEU A 336 11.14 -13.71 -11.67
N ALA A 337 12.39 -13.33 -11.87
CA ALA A 337 13.51 -13.75 -11.02
C ALA A 337 13.40 -13.29 -9.57
N ARG A 338 12.61 -12.23 -9.31
CA ARG A 338 12.33 -11.70 -7.98
C ARG A 338 11.04 -12.23 -7.36
N ASP A 339 10.38 -13.22 -7.98
CA ASP A 339 9.09 -13.77 -7.52
C ASP A 339 8.02 -12.69 -7.29
N MET A 340 8.02 -11.66 -8.15
CA MET A 340 7.05 -10.57 -8.05
C MET A 340 5.76 -10.84 -8.81
N LEU A 341 5.71 -11.93 -9.58
CA LEU A 341 4.53 -12.42 -10.28
C LEU A 341 4.17 -13.80 -9.70
N ALA A 342 3.16 -13.83 -8.84
CA ALA A 342 2.66 -15.06 -8.24
C ALA A 342 1.41 -15.54 -8.97
N ASP A 343 1.26 -16.85 -9.12
CA ASP A 343 0.09 -17.48 -9.73
C ASP A 343 -0.93 -17.88 -8.66
N VAL A 344 -2.19 -17.54 -8.88
CA VAL A 344 -3.34 -17.91 -8.06
C VAL A 344 -4.32 -18.69 -8.91
N SER A 345 -4.66 -19.91 -8.50
CA SER A 345 -5.69 -20.70 -9.16
C SER A 345 -7.08 -20.17 -8.81
N MET A 346 -7.87 -19.85 -9.82
CA MET A 346 -9.26 -19.41 -9.66
C MET A 346 -10.20 -20.62 -9.56
N SER A 347 -11.43 -20.40 -9.09
CA SER A 347 -12.47 -21.46 -8.96
C SER A 347 -12.86 -22.08 -10.30
N ASP A 348 -12.76 -21.33 -11.39
CA ASP A 348 -12.99 -21.79 -12.77
C ASP A 348 -11.81 -22.60 -13.37
N GLY A 349 -10.75 -22.84 -12.59
CA GLY A 349 -9.52 -23.53 -13.02
C GLY A 349 -8.52 -22.63 -13.77
N SER A 350 -8.87 -21.38 -14.06
CA SER A 350 -7.93 -20.45 -14.68
C SER A 350 -6.87 -19.95 -13.68
N VAL A 351 -5.77 -19.43 -14.20
CA VAL A 351 -4.70 -18.85 -13.40
C VAL A 351 -4.74 -17.32 -13.48
N LEU A 352 -4.72 -16.68 -12.33
CA LEU A 352 -4.59 -15.23 -12.20
C LEU A 352 -3.20 -14.88 -11.68
N LYS A 353 -2.49 -13.98 -12.38
CA LYS A 353 -1.24 -13.42 -11.88
C LYS A 353 -1.52 -12.30 -10.90
N VAL A 354 -0.89 -12.36 -9.74
CA VAL A 354 -1.01 -11.36 -8.67
C VAL A 354 0.39 -10.88 -8.24
N PRO A 355 0.51 -9.67 -7.68
CA PRO A 355 1.78 -9.21 -7.14
C PRO A 355 2.32 -10.15 -6.06
N GLY A 356 3.61 -10.44 -6.13
CA GLY A 356 4.35 -11.17 -5.09
C GLY A 356 4.40 -10.40 -3.77
N MET A 357 5.10 -10.98 -2.79
CA MET A 357 5.13 -10.42 -1.43
C MET A 357 6.41 -9.64 -1.19
N VAL A 358 6.27 -8.52 -0.52
CA VAL A 358 7.37 -7.65 -0.08
C VAL A 358 7.16 -7.28 1.39
N PRO A 359 8.26 -7.12 2.17
CA PRO A 359 9.68 -7.32 1.83
C PRO A 359 10.07 -8.79 1.67
N LYS A 360 11.27 -9.06 1.12
CA LYS A 360 11.84 -10.41 1.01
C LYS A 360 12.63 -10.73 2.28
N LEU A 361 12.04 -11.47 3.21
CA LEU A 361 12.72 -11.92 4.42
C LEU A 361 13.50 -13.20 4.13
N SER A 362 14.78 -13.24 4.44
CA SER A 362 15.68 -14.35 4.08
C SER A 362 15.38 -15.67 4.78
N ARG A 363 14.81 -15.63 5.98
CA ARG A 363 14.50 -16.81 6.82
C ARG A 363 13.03 -17.14 6.90
N THR A 364 12.16 -16.12 6.90
CA THR A 364 10.72 -16.21 7.09
C THR A 364 10.00 -15.47 5.97
N PRO A 365 10.17 -15.86 4.70
CA PRO A 365 9.57 -15.17 3.56
C PRO A 365 8.04 -15.18 3.65
N GLY A 366 7.42 -14.14 3.07
CA GLY A 366 5.99 -14.13 2.87
C GLY A 366 5.55 -15.27 1.94
N GLN A 367 4.37 -15.84 2.19
CA GLN A 367 3.86 -17.02 1.47
C GLN A 367 2.38 -16.88 1.10
N HIS A 368 2.04 -17.32 -0.12
CA HIS A 368 0.65 -17.55 -0.51
C HIS A 368 0.22 -18.92 0.02
N ARG A 369 -0.58 -18.94 1.09
CA ARG A 369 -1.04 -20.17 1.77
C ARG A 369 -2.45 -20.57 1.39
N ARG A 370 -3.30 -19.56 1.08
CA ARG A 370 -4.66 -19.78 0.58
C ARG A 370 -5.12 -18.63 -0.29
N ASN A 371 -5.98 -18.93 -1.24
CA ASN A 371 -6.66 -17.94 -2.06
C ASN A 371 -7.61 -17.08 -1.22
N ALA A 372 -7.99 -15.93 -1.77
CA ALA A 372 -9.03 -15.11 -1.16
C ALA A 372 -10.33 -15.91 -0.99
N PRO A 373 -10.96 -15.86 0.19
CA PRO A 373 -12.13 -16.67 0.48
C PRO A 373 -13.38 -16.16 -0.26
N SER A 374 -14.31 -17.07 -0.54
CA SER A 374 -15.69 -16.70 -0.84
C SER A 374 -16.34 -16.05 0.39
N LEU A 375 -17.43 -15.31 0.20
CA LEU A 375 -18.15 -14.67 1.30
C LEU A 375 -18.66 -15.73 2.29
N GLY A 376 -18.30 -15.57 3.56
CA GLY A 376 -18.71 -16.48 4.62
C GLY A 376 -18.11 -17.88 4.54
N GLN A 377 -17.12 -18.12 3.69
CA GLN A 377 -16.53 -19.46 3.49
C GLN A 377 -16.13 -20.16 4.80
N ASP A 378 -15.70 -19.40 5.78
CA ASP A 378 -15.20 -19.94 7.04
C ASP A 378 -16.17 -19.67 8.22
N THR A 379 -17.40 -19.19 7.95
CA THR A 379 -18.36 -18.80 8.99
C THR A 379 -18.59 -19.91 10.00
N ASP A 380 -19.00 -21.10 9.56
CA ASP A 380 -19.33 -22.20 10.45
C ASP A 380 -18.11 -22.68 11.26
N ALA A 381 -16.96 -22.81 10.60
CA ALA A 381 -15.74 -23.23 11.26
C ALA A 381 -15.29 -22.24 12.35
N VAL A 382 -15.33 -20.92 12.05
CA VAL A 382 -14.97 -19.90 13.05
C VAL A 382 -15.94 -19.91 14.24
N LEU A 383 -17.25 -20.06 13.98
CA LEU A 383 -18.25 -20.07 15.04
C LEU A 383 -18.16 -21.33 15.91
N LEU A 384 -17.88 -22.48 15.31
CA LEU A 384 -17.65 -23.74 16.05
C LEU A 384 -16.38 -23.63 16.92
N ASP A 385 -15.30 -23.06 16.42
CA ASP A 385 -14.07 -22.79 17.18
C ASP A 385 -14.36 -21.91 18.42
N LEU A 386 -15.36 -21.02 18.36
CA LEU A 386 -15.83 -20.18 19.48
C LEU A 386 -16.84 -20.89 20.43
N GLY A 387 -17.11 -22.18 20.21
CA GLY A 387 -18.04 -22.97 21.03
C GLY A 387 -19.51 -22.68 20.75
N ILE A 388 -19.86 -22.11 19.59
CA ILE A 388 -21.23 -21.90 19.15
C ILE A 388 -21.71 -23.19 18.48
N THR A 389 -22.85 -23.73 18.92
CA THR A 389 -23.35 -25.02 18.42
C THR A 389 -23.93 -24.92 17.01
N PRO A 390 -23.98 -26.02 16.23
CA PRO A 390 -24.62 -26.01 14.90
C PRO A 390 -26.05 -25.50 14.89
N ASP A 391 -26.84 -25.84 15.94
CA ASP A 391 -28.22 -25.36 16.06
C ASP A 391 -28.28 -23.83 16.24
N GLN A 392 -27.40 -23.28 17.07
CA GLN A 392 -27.30 -21.84 17.25
C GLN A 392 -26.87 -21.15 15.95
N ILE A 393 -25.90 -21.69 15.21
CA ILE A 393 -25.48 -21.16 13.89
C ILE A 393 -26.65 -21.18 12.92
N SER A 394 -27.39 -22.28 12.85
CA SER A 394 -28.58 -22.43 11.99
C SER A 394 -29.65 -21.38 12.32
N GLU A 395 -29.90 -21.14 13.60
CA GLU A 395 -30.87 -20.14 14.04
C GLU A 395 -30.42 -18.71 13.71
N MET A 396 -29.15 -18.38 13.95
CA MET A 396 -28.59 -17.08 13.56
C MET A 396 -28.64 -16.85 12.05
N ARG A 397 -28.42 -17.92 11.25
CA ARG A 397 -28.52 -17.85 9.78
C ARG A 397 -29.94 -17.56 9.31
N LYS A 398 -30.97 -18.21 9.90
CA LYS A 398 -32.39 -17.91 9.59
C LYS A 398 -32.75 -16.46 9.91
N ARG A 399 -32.15 -15.88 10.93
CA ARG A 399 -32.34 -14.49 11.33
C ARG A 399 -31.47 -13.49 10.55
N GLY A 400 -30.62 -13.97 9.64
CA GLY A 400 -29.72 -13.13 8.83
C GLY A 400 -28.58 -12.49 9.62
N ILE A 401 -28.25 -12.98 10.81
CA ILE A 401 -27.13 -12.51 11.64
C ILE A 401 -25.80 -13.00 11.06
N VAL A 402 -25.79 -14.25 10.58
CA VAL A 402 -24.64 -14.88 9.89
C VAL A 402 -25.04 -15.30 8.48
N GLY A 403 -24.06 -15.40 7.56
CA GLY A 403 -24.23 -15.84 6.18
C GLY A 403 -23.63 -17.21 5.91
#